data_7c318a91a9060d56360df31b97421986
#
_entry.id   7c318a91a9060d56360df31b97421986
#
_cell.length_a   1.000
_cell.length_b   1.000
_cell.length_c   1.000
_cell.angle_alpha   90.00
_cell.angle_beta   90.00
_cell.angle_gamma   90.00
#
_symmetry.space_group_name_H-M   'P 1'
#
loop_
_entity.id
_entity.type
_entity.pdbx_description
1 polymer ?
#
loop_
_entity_poly.entity_id
_entity_poly.type
_entity_poly.pdbx_seq_one_letter_code
_entity_poly.pdbx_strand_id
1 'polypeptide(L)'
;MCVCVELPGTPEDLRLSEVTSTLCKLTWNAPEYDGGSPVIGYYVERYIESSWNTVNTSPIPTCSVSLELLPTNSNNKFRICAVNAAGVGLPSKFVKPPDKGLSVFHSNCFI
;
A
#
# COMPACT_ATOMS: atom_id res chain seq x y z
N MET A 1 -22.85 1.21 -29.17
CA MET A 1 -21.45 1.06 -28.91
C MET A 1 -21.17 0.80 -27.45
N CYS A 2 -20.39 -0.20 -27.17
CA CYS A 2 -20.05 -0.57 -25.82
C CYS A 2 -18.82 0.15 -25.32
N VAL A 3 -18.88 0.74 -24.15
CA VAL A 3 -17.69 1.27 -23.50
C VAL A 3 -17.25 0.22 -22.50
N CYS A 4 -16.06 -0.33 -22.71
CA CYS A 4 -15.53 -1.35 -21.83
C CYS A 4 -14.72 -0.69 -20.73
N VAL A 5 -15.06 -1.00 -19.48
CA VAL A 5 -14.29 -0.56 -18.33
C VAL A 5 -13.41 -1.71 -17.91
N GLU A 6 -12.12 -1.41 -17.76
CA GLU A 6 -11.14 -2.40 -17.34
C GLU A 6 -10.70 -2.11 -15.93
N LEU A 7 -10.00 -3.06 -15.33
CA LEU A 7 -9.41 -2.85 -14.02
C LEU A 7 -8.36 -1.76 -14.11
N PRO A 8 -8.16 -0.99 -13.03
CA PRO A 8 -7.12 0.03 -13.03
C PRO A 8 -5.74 -0.60 -12.99
N GLY A 9 -4.74 0.16 -13.42
CA GLY A 9 -3.36 -0.28 -13.32
C GLY A 9 -2.86 -0.25 -11.89
N THR A 10 -1.58 -0.56 -11.72
CA THR A 10 -0.95 -0.59 -10.40
C THR A 10 -0.74 0.83 -9.89
N PRO A 11 -1.01 1.08 -8.61
CA PRO A 11 -0.60 2.34 -7.99
C PRO A 11 0.91 2.51 -8.09
N GLU A 12 1.37 3.76 -8.11
CA GLU A 12 2.77 4.03 -8.41
C GLU A 12 3.44 4.70 -7.22
N ASP A 13 4.75 4.54 -7.17
CA ASP A 13 5.60 5.28 -6.25
C ASP A 13 5.19 5.08 -4.80
N LEU A 14 4.85 3.84 -4.44
CA LEU A 14 4.54 3.52 -3.05
C LEU A 14 5.79 3.70 -2.20
N ARG A 15 5.64 4.46 -1.11
CA ARG A 15 6.78 4.79 -0.26
C ARG A 15 6.34 4.91 1.19
N LEU A 16 7.30 4.72 2.07
CA LEU A 16 7.12 4.95 3.49
C LEU A 16 7.51 6.38 3.80
N SER A 17 6.71 7.07 4.61
CA SER A 17 6.99 8.47 4.93
C SER A 17 7.25 8.72 6.40
N GLU A 18 6.64 8.00 7.29
CA GLU A 18 6.87 8.19 8.73
C GLU A 18 6.88 6.82 9.36
N VAL A 19 8.04 6.39 9.83
CA VAL A 19 8.19 5.07 10.41
C VAL A 19 8.66 5.22 11.84
N THR A 20 7.89 4.63 12.76
CA THR A 20 8.30 4.52 14.15
C THR A 20 8.42 3.03 14.48
N SER A 21 8.68 2.72 15.74
CA SER A 21 8.77 1.32 16.14
C SER A 21 7.43 0.60 16.06
N THR A 22 6.31 1.34 16.04
CA THR A 22 4.99 0.73 16.08
C THR A 22 4.09 1.13 14.93
N LEU A 23 4.44 2.17 14.18
CA LEU A 23 3.58 2.72 13.13
C LEU A 23 4.39 3.00 11.87
N CYS A 24 3.71 2.96 10.74
CA CYS A 24 4.28 3.47 9.50
C CYS A 24 3.20 4.17 8.70
N LYS A 25 3.61 5.12 7.89
CA LYS A 25 2.70 5.80 7.00
C LYS A 25 3.10 5.50 5.57
N LEU A 26 2.13 5.03 4.80
CA LEU A 26 2.30 4.76 3.38
C LEU A 26 1.75 5.91 2.57
N THR A 27 2.43 6.25 1.50
CA THR A 27 1.98 7.26 0.54
C THR A 27 2.25 6.70 -0.85
N TRP A 28 1.37 7.00 -1.78
CA TRP A 28 1.53 6.49 -3.15
C TRP A 28 0.90 7.45 -4.13
N ASN A 29 1.06 7.17 -5.41
CA ASN A 29 0.43 7.92 -6.47
C ASN A 29 -0.61 7.05 -7.16
N ALA A 30 -1.64 7.69 -7.68
CA ALA A 30 -2.67 6.99 -8.44
C ALA A 30 -2.03 6.31 -9.64
N PRO A 31 -2.64 5.20 -10.13
CA PRO A 31 -2.13 4.57 -11.33
C PRO A 31 -2.27 5.50 -12.53
N GLU A 32 -1.38 5.34 -13.51
CA GLU A 32 -1.47 6.12 -14.74
C GLU A 32 -2.70 5.74 -15.54
N TYR A 33 -3.11 4.48 -15.43
CA TYR A 33 -4.24 3.97 -16.19
C TYR A 33 -5.38 3.66 -15.22
N ASP A 34 -6.51 4.34 -15.39
CA ASP A 34 -7.64 4.12 -14.48
C ASP A 34 -8.63 3.07 -15.00
N GLY A 35 -8.37 2.48 -16.16
CA GLY A 35 -9.26 1.46 -16.72
C GLY A 35 -10.45 2.01 -17.48
N GLY A 36 -10.51 3.31 -17.65
CA GLY A 36 -11.66 3.94 -18.32
C GLY A 36 -12.77 4.32 -17.37
N SER A 37 -12.53 4.22 -16.07
CA SER A 37 -13.47 4.64 -15.02
C SER A 37 -12.64 5.16 -13.85
N PRO A 38 -13.07 6.24 -13.20
CA PRO A 38 -12.25 6.83 -12.13
C PRO A 38 -11.92 5.85 -11.03
N VAL A 39 -10.72 5.96 -10.51
CA VAL A 39 -10.32 5.22 -9.32
C VAL A 39 -11.10 5.78 -8.13
N ILE A 40 -11.81 4.91 -7.43
CA ILE A 40 -12.67 5.32 -6.32
C ILE A 40 -12.00 5.12 -4.98
N GLY A 41 -10.88 4.39 -4.94
CA GLY A 41 -10.16 4.18 -3.70
C GLY A 41 -9.13 3.09 -3.84
N TYR A 42 -8.60 2.69 -2.69
CA TYR A 42 -7.47 1.75 -2.64
C TYR A 42 -7.66 0.74 -1.53
N TYR A 43 -7.19 -0.48 -1.76
CA TYR A 43 -7.07 -1.49 -0.72
C TYR A 43 -5.60 -1.64 -0.36
N VAL A 44 -5.34 -1.76 0.93
CA VAL A 44 -4.01 -2.02 1.47
C VAL A 44 -3.91 -3.50 1.77
N GLU A 45 -2.83 -4.12 1.32
CA GLU A 45 -2.56 -5.51 1.65
C GLU A 45 -1.32 -5.61 2.50
N ARG A 46 -1.38 -6.46 3.51
CA ARG A 46 -0.30 -6.74 4.44
C ARG A 46 0.12 -8.19 4.30
N TYR A 47 1.42 -8.44 4.28
CA TYR A 47 1.94 -9.79 4.20
C TYR A 47 2.04 -10.38 5.61
N ILE A 48 1.30 -11.45 5.85
CA ILE A 48 1.27 -12.13 7.15
C ILE A 48 1.24 -13.62 6.89
N GLU A 49 2.13 -14.36 7.56
CA GLU A 49 2.11 -15.83 7.52
C GLU A 49 2.10 -16.37 6.09
N SER A 50 2.99 -15.84 5.29
CA SER A 50 3.22 -16.30 3.92
C SER A 50 2.07 -15.96 2.96
N SER A 51 1.20 -15.03 3.31
CA SER A 51 0.14 -14.62 2.38
C SER A 51 -0.16 -13.14 2.53
N TRP A 52 -0.75 -12.58 1.47
CA TRP A 52 -1.19 -11.19 1.46
C TRP A 52 -2.62 -11.14 1.96
N ASN A 53 -2.88 -10.22 2.88
CA ASN A 53 -4.20 -10.06 3.49
C ASN A 53 -4.65 -8.62 3.36
N THR A 54 -5.89 -8.41 2.97
CA THR A 54 -6.45 -7.08 2.85
C THR A 54 -6.70 -6.51 4.23
N VAL A 55 -6.25 -5.28 4.45
CA VAL A 55 -6.31 -4.66 5.77
C VAL A 55 -7.61 -3.89 5.98
N ASN A 56 -8.07 -3.19 4.95
CA ASN A 56 -9.26 -2.34 5.08
C ASN A 56 -10.48 -3.01 4.46
N THR A 57 -11.65 -2.74 5.02
CA THR A 57 -12.89 -3.35 4.56
C THR A 57 -13.60 -2.52 3.49
N SER A 58 -13.24 -1.26 3.35
CA SER A 58 -13.76 -0.42 2.29
C SER A 58 -12.61 0.39 1.70
N PRO A 59 -12.73 0.79 0.43
CA PRO A 59 -11.61 1.49 -0.21
C PRO A 59 -11.26 2.80 0.48
N ILE A 60 -9.96 3.06 0.58
CA ILE A 60 -9.45 4.31 1.13
C ILE A 60 -9.42 5.33 0.00
N PRO A 61 -10.09 6.48 0.14
CA PRO A 61 -10.20 7.42 -0.98
C PRO A 61 -8.99 8.30 -1.20
N THR A 62 -8.02 8.28 -0.27
CA THR A 62 -6.82 9.11 -0.37
C THR A 62 -5.61 8.23 -0.68
N CYS A 63 -4.51 8.88 -1.07
CA CYS A 63 -3.28 8.16 -1.42
C CYS A 63 -2.32 8.10 -0.25
N SER A 64 -2.84 7.96 0.96
CA SER A 64 -2.00 7.77 2.14
C SER A 64 -2.79 7.07 3.24
N VAL A 65 -2.08 6.36 4.10
CA VAL A 65 -2.67 5.67 5.24
C VAL A 65 -1.61 5.42 6.27
N SER A 66 -2.00 5.45 7.55
CA SER A 66 -1.11 5.09 8.65
C SER A 66 -1.51 3.71 9.15
N LEU A 67 -0.53 2.86 9.37
CA LEU A 67 -0.76 1.48 9.76
C LEU A 67 0.10 1.13 10.95
N GLU A 68 -0.44 0.23 11.79
CA GLU A 68 0.34 -0.33 12.88
C GLU A 68 1.26 -1.42 12.34
N LEU A 69 2.48 -1.45 12.86
CA LEU A 69 3.40 -2.52 12.57
C LEU A 69 3.16 -3.63 13.58
N LEU A 70 3.07 -4.86 13.10
CA LEU A 70 2.84 -6.01 13.95
C LEU A 70 4.14 -6.42 14.62
N PRO A 71 4.22 -6.38 15.95
CA PRO A 71 5.50 -6.65 16.62
C PRO A 71 5.95 -8.10 16.49
N THR A 72 5.02 -9.01 16.25
CA THR A 72 5.35 -10.42 16.10
C THR A 72 5.61 -10.81 14.64
N ASN A 73 5.45 -9.88 13.71
CA ASN A 73 5.64 -10.14 12.30
C ASN A 73 6.94 -9.48 11.85
N SER A 74 7.99 -10.26 11.70
CA SER A 74 9.29 -9.73 11.28
C SER A 74 9.33 -9.36 9.81
N ASN A 75 8.32 -9.75 9.04
CA ASN A 75 8.24 -9.48 7.61
C ASN A 75 7.07 -8.56 7.28
N ASN A 76 6.98 -7.45 7.99
CA ASN A 76 5.98 -6.46 7.62
C ASN A 76 6.25 -5.98 6.20
N LYS A 77 5.28 -6.22 5.32
CA LYS A 77 5.32 -5.75 3.94
C LYS A 77 3.94 -5.24 3.58
N PHE A 78 3.90 -4.22 2.75
CA PHE A 78 2.64 -3.62 2.34
C PHE A 78 2.65 -3.36 0.84
N ARG A 79 1.48 -3.48 0.24
CA ARG A 79 1.28 -3.10 -1.16
C ARG A 79 -0.14 -2.58 -1.31
N ILE A 80 -0.40 -1.89 -2.41
CA ILE A 80 -1.65 -1.16 -2.61
C ILE A 80 -2.28 -1.60 -3.91
N CYS A 81 -3.61 -1.76 -3.91
CA CYS A 81 -4.39 -2.03 -5.12
C CYS A 81 -5.37 -0.88 -5.32
N ALA A 82 -5.53 -0.43 -6.56
CA ALA A 82 -6.53 0.57 -6.90
C ALA A 82 -7.84 -0.11 -7.25
N VAL A 83 -8.95 0.60 -7.05
CA VAL A 83 -10.29 0.09 -7.31
C VAL A 83 -11.04 1.06 -8.20
N ASN A 84 -11.69 0.55 -9.21
CA ASN A 84 -12.63 1.33 -10.01
C ASN A 84 -13.94 0.56 -10.16
N ALA A 85 -14.82 1.01 -11.06
CA ALA A 85 -16.11 0.36 -11.24
C ALA A 85 -16.01 -1.08 -11.71
N ALA A 86 -14.92 -1.45 -12.37
CA ALA A 86 -14.73 -2.83 -12.83
C ALA A 86 -14.22 -3.75 -11.71
N GLY A 87 -13.60 -3.20 -10.67
CA GLY A 87 -13.11 -4.01 -9.55
C GLY A 87 -11.73 -3.59 -9.11
N VAL A 88 -11.03 -4.52 -8.46
CA VAL A 88 -9.72 -4.29 -7.86
C VAL A 88 -8.64 -4.65 -8.86
N GLY A 89 -7.71 -3.71 -9.11
CA GLY A 89 -6.62 -3.94 -10.04
C GLY A 89 -5.46 -4.69 -9.41
N LEU A 90 -4.39 -4.82 -10.17
CA LEU A 90 -3.20 -5.53 -9.70
C LEU A 90 -2.46 -4.67 -8.65
N PRO A 91 -1.79 -5.33 -7.70
CA PRO A 91 -1.11 -4.61 -6.64
C PRO A 91 0.16 -3.91 -7.12
N SER A 92 0.52 -2.86 -6.40
CA SER A 92 1.79 -2.19 -6.58
C SER A 92 2.95 -3.10 -6.17
N LYS A 93 4.17 -2.64 -6.42
CA LYS A 93 5.33 -3.24 -5.76
C LYS A 93 5.15 -3.03 -4.25
N PHE A 94 5.69 -3.97 -3.46
CA PHE A 94 5.56 -3.84 -2.02
C PHE A 94 6.68 -2.97 -1.45
N VAL A 95 6.42 -2.42 -0.26
CA VAL A 95 7.46 -1.78 0.55
C VAL A 95 7.59 -2.55 1.85
N LYS A 96 8.78 -2.51 2.43
CA LYS A 96 9.08 -3.19 3.66
C LYS A 96 9.70 -2.19 4.64
N PRO A 97 9.02 -1.91 5.77
CA PRO A 97 9.63 -1.06 6.79
C PRO A 97 10.90 -1.71 7.34
N PRO A 98 11.82 -0.91 7.89
CA PRO A 98 13.02 -1.49 8.51
C PRO A 98 12.63 -2.39 9.66
N ASP A 99 13.46 -3.39 9.93
CA ASP A 99 13.22 -4.29 11.04
C ASP A 99 13.26 -3.53 12.36
N LYS A 100 12.49 -4.03 13.31
CA LYS A 100 12.55 -3.47 14.65
C LYS A 100 13.96 -3.61 15.19
N GLY A 101 14.39 -2.57 15.87
CA GLY A 101 15.74 -2.54 16.42
C GLY A 101 16.76 -1.95 15.49
N LEU A 102 16.47 -1.82 14.22
CA LEU A 102 17.29 -1.05 13.33
C LEU A 102 16.85 0.37 13.49
N SER A 103 17.65 1.11 14.02
CA SER A 103 17.25 2.44 14.11
C SER A 103 17.51 3.17 12.90
N VAL A 104 17.33 3.33 12.47
CA VAL A 104 17.70 3.84 11.53
C VAL A 104 17.53 4.98 11.15
N PHE A 105 17.64 5.26 11.33
CA PHE A 105 17.41 6.14 11.05
C PHE A 105 17.80 7.16 11.53
N HIS A 106 18.33 6.44 11.92
CA HIS A 106 18.71 6.81 12.27
C HIS A 106 19.13 7.26 12.00
N SER A 107 19.16 7.18 11.96
CA SER A 107 19.52 7.26 11.70
C SER A 107 19.94 7.54 11.36
N ASN A 108 20.19 7.72 11.54
CA ASN A 108 20.64 7.63 11.34
C ASN A 108 21.04 7.68 11.06
N CYS A 109 21.26 7.80 11.32
CA CYS A 109 21.68 7.53 11.18
C CYS A 109 22.24 7.53 11.05
N PHE A 110 22.54 7.67 11.25
CA PHE A 110 22.94 7.42 11.18
C PHE A 110 23.46 7.61 11.11
N ILE A 111 23.90 7.72 11.18
CA ILE A 111 24.23 7.83 11.27
C ILE A 111 24.51 7.86 11.29
#